data_81c02e2f55706b2322e360986bc97d70
#
_entry.id   81c02e2f55706b2322e360986bc97d70
#
_cell.length_a   1.000
_cell.length_b   1.000
_cell.length_c   1.000
_cell.angle_alpha   90.00
_cell.angle_beta   90.00
_cell.angle_gamma   90.00
#
_symmetry.space_group_name_H-M   'P 1'
#
loop_
_entity.id
_entity.type
_entity.pdbx_description
1 polymer ?
#
loop_
_entity_poly.entity_id
_entity_poly.type
_entity_poly.pdbx_seq_one_letter_code
_entity_poly.pdbx_strand_id
1 'polypeptide(L)'
;MKTVFTLLLLAVSLASQAGRIITDSVESKVLGEKVLYNIYLPNGFDRNSKLYPVVYLLHGLSDDYRAWRDKGRMQDVADELIESGEACEMIIVMPNAGGPDTHNTWNGYFNMPGWNYEDFFFQEFVPAVEMKYHAVGDKGHRAVMGLSMGGGGSTVYCQRHPDMFSSCYAMSAWLDNQNNNVGVGQEKDKRYYVSEAVKEHSALRFVEQADDETKKQLRTVKWFFDCGDDDFLFDQSVWLHQLMRNARIKDELRIRNGVHNWEYWHLALRMALPFASRNFE
;
A
#
# COMPACT_ATOMS: atom_id res chain seq x y z
N MET A 1 -11.31 16.41 67.30
CA MET A 1 -11.45 16.93 65.91
C MET A 1 -10.61 16.08 65.01
N LYS A 2 -11.26 15.26 64.15
CA LYS A 2 -10.56 14.42 63.12
C LYS A 2 -10.73 15.15 61.80
N THR A 3 -9.62 15.67 61.26
CA THR A 3 -9.60 16.37 60.00
C THR A 3 -9.52 15.29 58.86
N VAL A 4 -10.58 15.16 58.08
CA VAL A 4 -10.62 14.28 56.90
C VAL A 4 -10.04 15.07 55.74
N PHE A 5 -8.88 14.64 55.23
CA PHE A 5 -8.31 15.14 53.98
C PHE A 5 -8.98 14.39 52.82
N THR A 6 -9.83 15.08 52.07
CA THR A 6 -10.41 14.57 50.84
C THR A 6 -9.43 14.84 49.69
N LEU A 7 -8.77 13.79 49.22
CA LEU A 7 -7.91 13.86 48.01
C LEU A 7 -8.82 13.90 46.77
N LEU A 8 -8.90 15.05 46.12
CA LEU A 8 -9.58 15.20 44.81
C LEU A 8 -8.63 14.71 43.75
N LEU A 9 -8.84 13.50 43.25
CA LEU A 9 -8.17 13.02 42.03
C LEU A 9 -8.80 13.73 40.82
N LEU A 10 -8.12 14.75 40.30
CA LEU A 10 -8.40 15.27 38.95
C LEU A 10 -7.97 14.21 37.92
N ALA A 11 -8.92 13.45 37.42
CA ALA A 11 -8.74 12.69 36.20
C ALA A 11 -8.69 13.67 34.99
N VAL A 12 -7.50 14.09 34.60
CA VAL A 12 -7.31 14.74 33.31
C VAL A 12 -7.52 13.67 32.28
N SER A 13 -8.71 13.63 31.68
CA SER A 13 -8.91 12.87 30.45
C SER A 13 -8.07 13.55 29.36
N LEU A 14 -6.91 13.02 29.09
CA LEU A 14 -6.19 13.28 27.84
C LEU A 14 -7.12 12.74 26.75
N ALA A 15 -7.91 13.62 26.13
CA ALA A 15 -8.60 13.28 24.92
C ALA A 15 -7.50 12.93 23.91
N SER A 16 -7.34 11.63 23.62
CA SER A 16 -6.50 11.19 22.52
C SER A 16 -7.04 11.88 21.26
N GLN A 17 -6.23 12.76 20.68
CA GLN A 17 -6.61 13.39 19.44
C GLN A 17 -6.22 12.42 18.33
N ALA A 18 -7.23 11.85 17.69
CA ALA A 18 -7.06 10.99 16.52
C ALA A 18 -6.27 11.71 15.40
N GLY A 19 -5.60 10.97 14.59
CA GLY A 19 -5.10 11.47 13.31
C GLY A 19 -6.26 11.92 12.41
N ARG A 20 -5.96 12.46 11.26
CA ARG A 20 -6.99 12.89 10.31
C ARG A 20 -6.66 12.48 8.88
N ILE A 21 -7.69 12.22 8.10
CA ILE A 21 -7.58 12.05 6.64
C ILE A 21 -8.03 13.33 5.96
N ILE A 22 -7.22 13.81 5.04
CA ILE A 22 -7.57 14.89 4.13
C ILE A 22 -7.50 14.42 2.68
N THR A 23 -8.31 15.02 1.82
CA THR A 23 -8.22 14.83 0.36
C THR A 23 -7.40 15.96 -0.24
N ASP A 24 -6.45 15.63 -1.07
CA ASP A 24 -5.58 16.57 -1.76
C ASP A 24 -5.34 16.12 -3.20
N SER A 25 -4.49 16.81 -3.95
CA SER A 25 -4.27 16.53 -5.36
C SER A 25 -2.88 16.91 -5.84
N VAL A 26 -2.45 16.24 -6.90
CA VAL A 26 -1.27 16.61 -7.70
C VAL A 26 -1.73 16.93 -9.12
N GLU A 27 -1.28 18.06 -9.65
CA GLU A 27 -1.44 18.38 -11.07
C GLU A 27 -0.38 17.59 -11.84
N SER A 28 -0.82 16.65 -12.67
CA SER A 28 0.07 15.78 -13.43
C SER A 28 0.23 16.28 -14.87
N LYS A 29 1.48 16.45 -15.28
CA LYS A 29 1.83 16.68 -16.69
C LYS A 29 1.88 15.35 -17.45
N VAL A 30 2.29 14.28 -16.78
CA VAL A 30 2.39 12.94 -17.38
C VAL A 30 1.01 12.40 -17.76
N LEU A 31 0.01 12.55 -16.87
CA LEU A 31 -1.36 12.10 -17.12
C LEU A 31 -2.24 13.18 -17.77
N GLY A 32 -1.82 14.45 -17.74
CA GLY A 32 -2.56 15.57 -18.29
C GLY A 32 -3.80 15.95 -17.49
N GLU A 33 -3.88 15.54 -16.23
CA GLU A 33 -5.03 15.77 -15.37
C GLU A 33 -4.64 15.99 -13.91
N LYS A 34 -5.60 16.48 -13.14
CA LYS A 34 -5.49 16.61 -11.68
C LYS A 34 -5.85 15.28 -11.01
N VAL A 35 -4.88 14.69 -10.33
CA VAL A 35 -5.04 13.39 -9.65
C VAL A 35 -5.29 13.60 -8.16
N LEU A 36 -6.45 13.16 -7.68
CA LEU A 36 -6.81 13.22 -6.27
C LEU A 36 -6.15 12.09 -5.49
N TYR A 37 -5.92 12.31 -4.21
CA TYR A 37 -5.51 11.28 -3.26
C TYR A 37 -6.01 11.60 -1.85
N ASN A 38 -6.11 10.61 -0.99
CA ASN A 38 -6.27 10.81 0.44
C ASN A 38 -4.92 10.64 1.14
N ILE A 39 -4.74 11.38 2.22
CA ILE A 39 -3.58 11.24 3.09
C ILE A 39 -4.02 11.27 4.56
N TYR A 40 -3.56 10.28 5.32
CA TYR A 40 -3.66 10.25 6.76
C TYR A 40 -2.45 10.96 7.37
N LEU A 41 -2.73 11.87 8.28
CA LEU A 41 -1.75 12.63 9.04
C LEU A 41 -1.92 12.27 10.52
N PRO A 42 -0.85 11.83 11.21
CA PRO A 42 -0.93 11.44 12.61
C PRO A 42 -1.26 12.63 13.51
N ASN A 43 -1.69 12.35 14.75
CA ASN A 43 -1.97 13.37 15.73
C ASN A 43 -0.77 14.29 15.93
N GLY A 44 -1.01 15.58 15.98
CA GLY A 44 0.02 16.60 16.21
C GLY A 44 0.87 16.96 15.00
N PHE A 45 0.58 16.42 13.81
CA PHE A 45 1.32 16.69 12.57
C PHE A 45 1.59 18.20 12.34
N ASP A 46 0.59 19.06 12.46
CA ASP A 46 0.74 20.50 12.20
C ASP A 46 1.50 21.27 13.30
N ARG A 47 1.76 20.65 14.44
CA ARG A 47 2.33 21.31 15.63
C ARG A 47 3.82 21.09 15.79
N ASN A 48 4.42 20.33 14.91
CA ASN A 48 5.83 20.01 14.99
C ASN A 48 6.51 20.08 13.62
N SER A 49 7.83 20.15 13.61
CA SER A 49 8.67 20.11 12.41
C SER A 49 9.27 18.72 12.17
N LYS A 50 8.67 17.68 12.76
CA LYS A 50 9.14 16.31 12.64
C LYS A 50 8.97 15.84 11.20
N LEU A 51 9.94 15.09 10.72
CA LEU A 51 9.82 14.30 9.49
C LEU A 51 9.19 12.95 9.83
N TYR A 52 8.39 12.43 8.92
CA TYR A 52 7.64 11.19 9.13
C TYR A 52 8.03 10.14 8.08
N PRO A 53 8.08 8.86 8.45
CA PRO A 53 8.07 7.79 7.47
C PRO A 53 6.73 7.79 6.72
N VAL A 54 6.76 7.26 5.48
CA VAL A 54 5.59 7.25 4.60
C VAL A 54 5.23 5.84 4.14
N VAL A 55 3.94 5.56 4.15
CA VAL A 55 3.34 4.37 3.56
C VAL A 55 2.48 4.77 2.37
N TYR A 56 2.76 4.22 1.20
CA TYR A 56 1.86 4.28 0.05
C TYR A 56 0.92 3.07 0.09
N LEU A 57 -0.38 3.32 0.24
CA LEU A 57 -1.41 2.29 0.43
C LEU A 57 -2.32 2.22 -0.80
N LEU A 58 -2.07 1.24 -1.66
CA LEU A 58 -2.66 1.10 -2.98
C LEU A 58 -4.01 0.35 -2.93
N HIS A 59 -5.03 0.89 -3.63
CA HIS A 59 -6.37 0.30 -3.70
C HIS A 59 -6.49 -0.80 -4.76
N GLY A 60 -7.62 -1.53 -4.77
CA GLY A 60 -7.92 -2.60 -5.73
C GLY A 60 -8.56 -2.12 -7.03
N LEU A 61 -8.77 -3.05 -7.95
CA LEU A 61 -9.52 -2.82 -9.19
C LEU A 61 -10.94 -2.35 -8.86
N SER A 62 -11.49 -1.42 -9.63
CA SER A 62 -12.80 -0.80 -9.42
C SER A 62 -12.96 0.09 -8.18
N ASP A 63 -11.91 0.27 -7.41
CA ASP A 63 -11.82 1.22 -6.31
C ASP A 63 -11.15 2.54 -6.73
N ASP A 64 -11.05 3.47 -5.79
CA ASP A 64 -10.35 4.74 -5.92
C ASP A 64 -9.66 5.14 -4.60
N TYR A 65 -9.07 6.32 -4.54
CA TYR A 65 -8.37 6.87 -3.37
C TYR A 65 -9.18 6.90 -2.07
N ARG A 66 -10.52 6.74 -2.13
CA ARG A 66 -11.41 6.75 -0.95
C ARG A 66 -11.57 5.38 -0.31
N ALA A 67 -11.28 4.32 -1.05
CA ALA A 67 -11.63 2.96 -0.66
C ALA A 67 -11.03 2.53 0.69
N TRP A 68 -9.77 2.82 0.93
CA TRP A 68 -9.14 2.51 2.21
C TRP A 68 -9.71 3.30 3.39
N ARG A 69 -10.14 4.55 3.15
CA ARG A 69 -10.84 5.35 4.16
C ARG A 69 -12.23 4.78 4.46
N ASP A 70 -13.03 4.56 3.41
CA ASP A 70 -14.47 4.32 3.53
C ASP A 70 -14.79 2.84 3.81
N LYS A 71 -14.11 1.93 3.13
CA LYS A 71 -14.33 0.47 3.23
C LYS A 71 -13.30 -0.18 4.17
N GLY A 72 -12.04 0.23 4.09
CA GLY A 72 -10.95 -0.30 4.91
C GLY A 72 -10.90 0.24 6.32
N ARG A 73 -11.60 1.34 6.62
CA ARG A 73 -11.58 2.02 7.92
C ARG A 73 -10.14 2.24 8.42
N MET A 74 -9.26 2.61 7.50
CA MET A 74 -7.82 2.66 7.73
C MET A 74 -7.45 3.61 8.88
N GLN A 75 -8.15 4.75 9.01
CA GLN A 75 -7.88 5.71 10.08
C GLN A 75 -8.04 5.07 11.46
N ASP A 76 -9.14 4.34 11.70
CA ASP A 76 -9.40 3.71 12.99
C ASP A 76 -8.27 2.74 13.37
N VAL A 77 -7.80 1.95 12.38
CA VAL A 77 -6.71 1.00 12.57
C VAL A 77 -5.39 1.72 12.82
N ALA A 78 -5.08 2.77 12.06
CA ALA A 78 -3.85 3.54 12.23
C ALA A 78 -3.79 4.23 13.59
N ASP A 79 -4.88 4.91 13.99
CA ASP A 79 -4.98 5.59 15.29
C ASP A 79 -4.78 4.60 16.45
N GLU A 80 -5.46 3.45 16.43
CA GLU A 80 -5.34 2.42 17.46
C GLU A 80 -3.90 1.86 17.56
N LEU A 81 -3.27 1.53 16.43
CA LEU A 81 -1.92 0.97 16.42
C LEU A 81 -0.84 1.97 16.81
N ILE A 82 -1.01 3.24 16.47
CA ILE A 82 -0.09 4.31 16.87
C ILE A 82 -0.26 4.62 18.36
N GLU A 83 -1.50 4.70 18.84
CA GLU A 83 -1.78 4.97 20.26
C GLU A 83 -1.29 3.83 21.16
N SER A 84 -1.45 2.57 20.76
CA SER A 84 -0.94 1.40 21.49
C SER A 84 0.60 1.26 21.43
N GLY A 85 1.26 1.98 20.51
CA GLY A 85 2.70 1.85 20.27
C GLY A 85 3.10 0.62 19.44
N GLU A 86 2.13 -0.07 18.84
CA GLU A 86 2.39 -1.18 17.92
C GLU A 86 2.91 -0.70 16.55
N ALA A 87 2.61 0.55 16.18
CA ALA A 87 3.17 1.21 15.02
C ALA A 87 3.71 2.61 15.40
N CYS A 88 4.76 3.05 14.73
CA CYS A 88 5.25 4.42 14.88
C CYS A 88 4.30 5.42 14.19
N GLU A 89 4.41 6.69 14.58
CA GLU A 89 3.75 7.76 13.83
C GLU A 89 4.26 7.79 12.39
N MET A 90 3.35 7.74 11.43
CA MET A 90 3.64 7.75 9.99
C MET A 90 2.56 8.49 9.22
N ILE A 91 2.88 8.97 8.04
CA ILE A 91 1.88 9.40 7.05
C ILE A 91 1.49 8.22 6.17
N ILE A 92 0.18 8.13 5.83
CA ILE A 92 -0.30 7.05 4.95
C ILE A 92 -0.99 7.70 3.75
N VAL A 93 -0.46 7.47 2.57
CA VAL A 93 -0.89 8.07 1.32
C VAL A 93 -1.69 7.06 0.51
N MET A 94 -2.90 7.41 0.15
CA MET A 94 -3.82 6.58 -0.63
C MET A 94 -4.01 7.21 -2.02
N PRO A 95 -3.16 6.87 -3.00
CA PRO A 95 -3.23 7.44 -4.34
C PRO A 95 -4.44 6.94 -5.10
N ASN A 96 -4.82 7.66 -6.16
CA ASN A 96 -5.87 7.27 -7.08
C ASN A 96 -5.28 6.67 -8.35
N ALA A 97 -5.57 5.42 -8.62
CA ALA A 97 -5.19 4.73 -9.86
C ALA A 97 -6.40 4.06 -10.52
N GLY A 98 -7.61 4.57 -10.26
CA GLY A 98 -8.78 3.92 -10.80
C GLY A 98 -10.12 4.55 -10.49
N GLY A 99 -11.15 3.76 -10.75
CA GLY A 99 -12.55 4.11 -10.52
C GLY A 99 -13.47 2.91 -10.70
N PRO A 100 -14.76 3.05 -10.37
CA PRO A 100 -15.71 1.93 -10.35
C PRO A 100 -16.04 1.35 -11.74
N ASP A 101 -15.97 2.17 -12.78
CA ASP A 101 -16.22 1.73 -14.16
C ASP A 101 -14.90 1.28 -14.80
N THR A 102 -14.56 0.00 -14.62
CA THR A 102 -13.29 -0.58 -15.10
C THR A 102 -13.15 -0.65 -16.61
N HIS A 103 -14.24 -0.47 -17.37
CA HIS A 103 -14.20 -0.47 -18.83
C HIS A 103 -13.92 0.92 -19.41
N ASN A 104 -14.44 1.97 -18.78
CA ASN A 104 -14.34 3.36 -19.27
C ASN A 104 -13.43 4.23 -18.41
N THR A 105 -13.14 3.87 -17.17
CA THR A 105 -12.21 4.57 -16.28
C THR A 105 -10.90 3.81 -16.21
N TRP A 106 -9.77 4.51 -16.28
CA TRP A 106 -8.47 3.88 -16.06
C TRP A 106 -8.40 3.24 -14.68
N ASN A 107 -7.83 2.05 -14.63
CA ASN A 107 -7.51 1.33 -13.41
C ASN A 107 -6.14 0.71 -13.59
N GLY A 108 -5.19 0.98 -12.69
CA GLY A 108 -3.90 0.31 -12.74
C GLY A 108 -2.71 1.19 -12.40
N TYR A 109 -1.67 0.53 -11.97
CA TYR A 109 -0.46 1.15 -11.43
C TYR A 109 0.71 1.16 -12.40
N PHE A 110 0.56 0.60 -13.61
CA PHE A 110 1.62 0.51 -14.60
C PHE A 110 1.41 1.50 -15.75
N ASN A 111 2.45 1.69 -16.54
CA ASN A 111 2.34 2.43 -17.78
C ASN A 111 1.56 1.60 -18.81
N MET A 112 0.54 2.20 -19.39
CA MET A 112 -0.33 1.61 -20.41
C MET A 112 -0.56 2.63 -21.53
N PRO A 113 -0.95 2.23 -22.74
CA PRO A 113 -1.29 3.16 -23.80
C PRO A 113 -2.35 4.20 -23.39
N GLY A 114 -1.93 5.45 -23.24
CA GLY A 114 -2.80 6.55 -22.77
C GLY A 114 -2.95 6.68 -21.25
N TRP A 115 -2.18 5.91 -20.47
CA TRP A 115 -2.15 5.97 -19.02
C TRP A 115 -0.76 5.64 -18.47
N ASN A 116 0.13 6.61 -18.41
CA ASN A 116 1.51 6.44 -17.95
C ASN A 116 1.59 6.59 -16.41
N TYR A 117 0.87 5.72 -15.69
CA TYR A 117 0.68 5.90 -14.24
C TYR A 117 1.95 5.65 -13.44
N GLU A 118 2.77 4.67 -13.80
CA GLU A 118 4.04 4.40 -13.11
C GLU A 118 4.99 5.62 -13.21
N ASP A 119 5.09 6.22 -14.40
CA ASP A 119 5.87 7.45 -14.57
C ASP A 119 5.32 8.61 -13.73
N PHE A 120 4.01 8.81 -13.73
CA PHE A 120 3.37 9.79 -12.84
C PHE A 120 3.72 9.52 -11.38
N PHE A 121 3.57 8.27 -10.92
CA PHE A 121 3.78 7.90 -9.53
C PHE A 121 5.19 8.24 -9.06
N PHE A 122 6.21 7.83 -9.81
CA PHE A 122 7.60 8.00 -9.41
C PHE A 122 8.17 9.39 -9.73
N GLN A 123 7.80 10.00 -10.83
CA GLN A 123 8.39 11.26 -11.28
C GLN A 123 7.68 12.50 -10.73
N GLU A 124 6.37 12.41 -10.45
CA GLU A 124 5.56 13.56 -10.01
C GLU A 124 4.92 13.36 -8.64
N PHE A 125 4.23 12.22 -8.41
CA PHE A 125 3.40 12.02 -7.23
C PHE A 125 4.23 11.88 -5.96
N VAL A 126 5.15 10.92 -5.90
CA VAL A 126 5.99 10.67 -4.72
C VAL A 126 6.78 11.92 -4.33
N PRO A 127 7.52 12.59 -5.23
CA PRO A 127 8.27 13.80 -4.86
C PRO A 127 7.37 14.95 -4.37
N ALA A 128 6.22 15.16 -5.00
CA ALA A 128 5.30 16.24 -4.62
C ALA A 128 4.69 16.01 -3.23
N VAL A 129 4.25 14.78 -2.94
CA VAL A 129 3.65 14.42 -1.64
C VAL A 129 4.69 14.50 -0.53
N GLU A 130 5.87 13.90 -0.71
CA GLU A 130 6.91 13.87 0.31
C GLU A 130 7.42 15.26 0.66
N MET A 131 7.61 16.12 -0.33
CA MET A 131 7.98 17.52 -0.11
C MET A 131 6.89 18.29 0.64
N LYS A 132 5.60 18.10 0.27
CA LYS A 132 4.48 18.83 0.86
C LYS A 132 4.19 18.42 2.30
N TYR A 133 4.36 17.14 2.62
CA TYR A 133 3.97 16.57 3.91
C TYR A 133 5.14 16.17 4.80
N HIS A 134 6.30 16.74 4.56
CA HIS A 134 7.48 16.54 5.41
C HIS A 134 7.82 15.07 5.63
N ALA A 135 7.77 14.25 4.57
CA ALA A 135 8.26 12.88 4.63
C ALA A 135 9.79 12.86 4.65
N VAL A 136 10.36 11.83 5.29
CA VAL A 136 11.84 11.65 5.29
C VAL A 136 12.36 11.44 3.87
N GLY A 137 11.62 10.75 3.01
CA GLY A 137 11.87 10.69 1.57
C GLY A 137 12.99 9.75 1.13
N ASP A 138 13.53 8.92 2.01
CA ASP A 138 14.54 7.91 1.68
C ASP A 138 13.97 6.49 1.72
N LYS A 139 14.78 5.52 1.29
CA LYS A 139 14.42 4.10 1.26
C LYS A 139 14.05 3.56 2.65
N GLY A 140 14.82 3.90 3.67
CA GLY A 140 14.64 3.40 5.03
C GLY A 140 13.32 3.82 5.67
N HIS A 141 12.72 4.88 5.15
CA HIS A 141 11.49 5.47 5.69
C HIS A 141 10.31 5.44 4.71
N ARG A 142 10.39 4.63 3.64
CA ARG A 142 9.32 4.51 2.65
C ARG A 142 8.89 3.05 2.51
N ALA A 143 7.58 2.79 2.66
CA ALA A 143 6.97 1.48 2.43
C ALA A 143 5.84 1.59 1.40
N VAL A 144 5.58 0.51 0.69
CA VAL A 144 4.42 0.40 -0.19
C VAL A 144 3.64 -0.87 0.13
N MET A 145 2.33 -0.75 0.17
CA MET A 145 1.43 -1.87 0.43
C MET A 145 0.12 -1.69 -0.32
N GLY A 146 -0.63 -2.76 -0.49
CA GLY A 146 -1.90 -2.67 -1.18
C GLY A 146 -2.65 -4.00 -1.25
N LEU A 147 -3.89 -3.93 -1.75
CA LEU A 147 -4.74 -5.09 -1.92
C LEU A 147 -4.99 -5.39 -3.40
N SER A 148 -5.16 -6.66 -3.76
CA SER A 148 -5.58 -7.09 -5.11
C SER A 148 -4.70 -6.48 -6.21
N MET A 149 -5.25 -5.67 -7.11
CA MET A 149 -4.49 -4.87 -8.10
C MET A 149 -3.40 -4.02 -7.43
N GLY A 150 -3.71 -3.38 -6.29
CA GLY A 150 -2.73 -2.61 -5.52
C GLY A 150 -1.68 -3.48 -4.82
N GLY A 151 -2.01 -4.72 -4.47
CA GLY A 151 -1.06 -5.70 -3.98
C GLY A 151 -0.05 -6.10 -5.05
N GLY A 152 -0.53 -6.32 -6.29
CA GLY A 152 0.33 -6.52 -7.46
C GLY A 152 1.19 -5.30 -7.76
N GLY A 153 0.59 -4.11 -7.77
CA GLY A 153 1.31 -2.84 -7.95
C GLY A 153 2.42 -2.64 -6.92
N SER A 154 2.13 -2.85 -5.64
CA SER A 154 3.12 -2.75 -4.55
C SER A 154 4.28 -3.72 -4.76
N THR A 155 3.99 -4.96 -5.13
CA THR A 155 5.00 -5.98 -5.39
C THR A 155 5.91 -5.59 -6.54
N VAL A 156 5.33 -5.23 -7.69
CA VAL A 156 6.08 -4.85 -8.89
C VAL A 156 6.88 -3.57 -8.68
N TYR A 157 6.34 -2.58 -7.97
CA TYR A 157 7.08 -1.36 -7.63
C TYR A 157 8.34 -1.67 -6.83
N CYS A 158 8.25 -2.53 -5.81
CA CYS A 158 9.43 -2.95 -5.07
C CYS A 158 10.38 -3.84 -5.87
N GLN A 159 9.89 -4.60 -6.85
CA GLN A 159 10.74 -5.39 -7.75
C GLN A 159 11.54 -4.52 -8.70
N ARG A 160 10.92 -3.47 -9.24
CA ARG A 160 11.53 -2.57 -10.25
C ARG A 160 12.34 -1.43 -9.63
N HIS A 161 11.97 -1.01 -8.40
CA HIS A 161 12.58 0.09 -7.66
C HIS A 161 12.98 -0.37 -6.24
N PRO A 162 13.81 -1.42 -6.11
CA PRO A 162 14.20 -1.97 -4.81
C PRO A 162 15.04 -1.01 -3.96
N ASP A 163 15.57 0.05 -4.56
CA ASP A 163 16.30 1.14 -3.93
C ASP A 163 15.38 2.21 -3.29
N MET A 164 14.07 2.17 -3.58
CA MET A 164 13.13 3.18 -3.11
C MET A 164 12.35 2.79 -1.85
N PHE A 165 12.18 1.49 -1.56
CA PHE A 165 11.30 1.02 -0.49
C PHE A 165 12.02 0.11 0.50
N SER A 166 11.77 0.33 1.80
CA SER A 166 12.21 -0.56 2.87
C SER A 166 11.45 -1.88 2.87
N SER A 167 10.13 -1.81 2.60
CA SER A 167 9.25 -2.95 2.71
C SER A 167 8.04 -2.90 1.76
N CYS A 168 7.54 -4.09 1.43
CA CYS A 168 6.35 -4.36 0.66
C CYS A 168 5.41 -5.27 1.45
N TYR A 169 4.12 -4.87 1.58
CA TYR A 169 3.07 -5.73 2.13
C TYR A 169 1.94 -5.88 1.12
N ALA A 170 1.78 -7.06 0.54
CA ALA A 170 0.82 -7.32 -0.52
C ALA A 170 -0.32 -8.24 -0.04
N MET A 171 -1.55 -7.74 -0.08
CA MET A 171 -2.76 -8.42 0.37
C MET A 171 -3.52 -8.96 -0.83
N SER A 172 -3.85 -10.27 -0.85
CA SER A 172 -4.65 -10.85 -1.94
C SER A 172 -4.17 -10.41 -3.33
N ALA A 173 -2.87 -10.42 -3.57
CA ALA A 173 -2.24 -9.68 -4.64
C ALA A 173 -2.48 -10.28 -6.03
N TRP A 174 -2.86 -9.43 -7.00
CA TRP A 174 -2.93 -9.80 -8.41
C TRP A 174 -1.55 -9.68 -9.05
N LEU A 175 -0.79 -10.79 -8.98
CA LEU A 175 0.64 -10.85 -9.31
C LEU A 175 0.93 -11.26 -10.74
N ASP A 176 -0.04 -11.87 -11.39
CA ASP A 176 0.09 -12.38 -12.76
C ASP A 176 -1.29 -12.53 -13.41
N ASN A 177 -1.35 -12.42 -14.73
CA ASN A 177 -2.59 -12.68 -15.48
C ASN A 177 -2.36 -13.52 -16.74
N GLN A 178 -1.30 -14.35 -16.79
CA GLN A 178 -1.01 -15.20 -17.95
C GLN A 178 -2.17 -16.17 -18.27
N ASN A 179 -2.85 -16.65 -17.24
CA ASN A 179 -3.99 -17.56 -17.37
C ASN A 179 -5.35 -16.84 -17.38
N ASN A 180 -5.37 -15.50 -17.53
CA ASN A 180 -6.58 -14.69 -17.48
C ASN A 180 -7.44 -14.94 -16.22
N ASN A 181 -6.80 -15.11 -15.06
CA ASN A 181 -7.47 -15.39 -13.79
C ASN A 181 -8.43 -14.28 -13.37
N VAL A 182 -8.13 -13.04 -13.73
CA VAL A 182 -9.04 -11.92 -13.64
C VAL A 182 -9.59 -11.63 -15.04
N GLY A 183 -10.90 -11.52 -15.15
CA GLY A 183 -11.60 -11.37 -16.43
C GLY A 183 -11.01 -10.24 -17.28
N VAL A 184 -10.66 -10.57 -18.50
CA VAL A 184 -10.13 -9.63 -19.49
C VAL A 184 -11.29 -8.84 -20.08
N GLY A 185 -11.11 -7.52 -20.25
CA GLY A 185 -12.04 -6.67 -20.97
C GLY A 185 -12.06 -6.99 -22.48
N GLN A 186 -12.96 -6.36 -23.20
CA GLN A 186 -12.96 -6.44 -24.66
C GLN A 186 -11.73 -5.69 -25.20
N GLU A 187 -11.22 -6.14 -26.36
CA GLU A 187 -10.11 -5.45 -27.01
C GLU A 187 -10.39 -3.94 -27.15
N LYS A 188 -9.43 -3.13 -26.72
CA LYS A 188 -9.46 -1.65 -26.71
C LYS A 188 -10.27 -0.98 -25.60
N ASP A 189 -10.95 -1.70 -24.70
CA ASP A 189 -11.44 -1.06 -23.47
C ASP A 189 -10.30 -0.91 -22.43
N LYS A 190 -10.51 -0.07 -21.42
CA LYS A 190 -9.46 0.18 -20.43
C LYS A 190 -9.12 -1.04 -19.59
N ARG A 191 -10.09 -1.91 -19.33
CA ARG A 191 -9.88 -3.17 -18.61
C ARG A 191 -8.98 -4.15 -19.37
N TYR A 192 -9.06 -4.16 -20.70
CA TYR A 192 -8.15 -4.94 -21.55
C TYR A 192 -6.69 -4.51 -21.31
N TYR A 193 -6.41 -3.20 -21.35
CA TYR A 193 -5.06 -2.68 -21.13
C TYR A 193 -4.54 -2.97 -19.73
N VAL A 194 -5.39 -2.88 -18.70
CA VAL A 194 -5.02 -3.27 -17.32
C VAL A 194 -4.62 -4.74 -17.26
N SER A 195 -5.40 -5.62 -17.88
CA SER A 195 -5.13 -7.07 -17.90
C SER A 195 -3.82 -7.39 -18.62
N GLU A 196 -3.57 -6.74 -19.76
CA GLU A 196 -2.31 -6.91 -20.51
C GLU A 196 -1.12 -6.33 -19.73
N ALA A 197 -1.29 -5.18 -19.06
CA ALA A 197 -0.23 -4.60 -18.24
C ALA A 197 0.16 -5.51 -17.07
N VAL A 198 -0.79 -6.20 -16.42
CA VAL A 198 -0.46 -7.19 -15.39
C VAL A 198 0.27 -8.41 -15.96
N LYS A 199 -0.09 -8.86 -17.18
CA LYS A 199 0.68 -9.92 -17.86
C LYS A 199 2.12 -9.49 -18.17
N GLU A 200 2.30 -8.28 -18.68
CA GLU A 200 3.61 -7.73 -18.98
C GLU A 200 4.48 -7.57 -17.75
N HIS A 201 3.87 -7.13 -16.64
CA HIS A 201 4.51 -6.88 -15.34
C HIS A 201 4.33 -8.05 -14.36
N SER A 202 4.27 -9.28 -14.85
CA SER A 202 4.13 -10.45 -13.98
C SER A 202 5.19 -10.50 -12.89
N ALA A 203 4.77 -10.36 -11.64
CA ALA A 203 5.67 -10.44 -10.49
C ALA A 203 6.29 -11.84 -10.32
N LEU A 204 5.59 -12.88 -10.78
CA LEU A 204 6.08 -14.26 -10.76
C LEU A 204 7.24 -14.43 -11.73
N ARG A 205 7.04 -14.05 -13.00
CA ARG A 205 8.08 -14.15 -14.03
C ARG A 205 9.29 -13.27 -13.71
N PHE A 206 9.08 -12.12 -13.09
CA PHE A 206 10.17 -11.26 -12.68
C PHE A 206 11.15 -11.98 -11.76
N VAL A 207 10.67 -12.69 -10.74
CA VAL A 207 11.53 -13.46 -9.82
C VAL A 207 12.12 -14.67 -10.49
N GLU A 208 11.34 -15.39 -11.30
CA GLU A 208 11.78 -16.57 -12.04
C GLU A 208 12.95 -16.27 -12.98
N GLN A 209 12.91 -15.12 -13.66
CA GLN A 209 13.90 -14.69 -14.65
C GLN A 209 15.01 -13.81 -14.07
N ALA A 210 14.94 -13.47 -12.77
CA ALA A 210 15.90 -12.59 -12.11
C ALA A 210 17.32 -13.15 -12.16
N ASP A 211 18.28 -12.34 -12.58
CA ASP A 211 19.70 -12.62 -12.47
C ASP A 211 20.20 -12.46 -11.01
N ASP A 212 21.46 -12.73 -10.77
CA ASP A 212 22.01 -12.70 -9.41
C ASP A 212 22.08 -11.27 -8.83
N GLU A 213 22.30 -10.26 -9.68
CA GLU A 213 22.31 -8.85 -9.22
C GLU A 213 20.87 -8.41 -8.86
N THR A 214 19.89 -8.71 -9.70
CA THR A 214 18.47 -8.47 -9.40
C THR A 214 18.07 -9.16 -8.08
N LYS A 215 18.41 -10.44 -7.90
CA LYS A 215 18.13 -11.15 -6.64
C LYS A 215 18.79 -10.49 -5.43
N LYS A 216 20.00 -9.95 -5.60
CA LYS A 216 20.70 -9.22 -4.53
C LYS A 216 19.94 -7.94 -4.17
N GLN A 217 19.46 -7.19 -5.16
CA GLN A 217 18.64 -6.00 -4.94
C GLN A 217 17.31 -6.36 -4.23
N LEU A 218 16.62 -7.39 -4.67
CA LEU A 218 15.38 -7.84 -4.03
C LEU A 218 15.57 -8.25 -2.55
N ARG A 219 16.74 -8.76 -2.16
CA ARG A 219 17.04 -9.10 -0.76
C ARG A 219 17.17 -7.88 0.15
N THR A 220 17.25 -6.67 -0.40
CA THR A 220 17.31 -5.42 0.37
C THR A 220 15.95 -4.91 0.80
N VAL A 221 14.86 -5.46 0.24
CA VAL A 221 13.47 -5.14 0.58
C VAL A 221 12.94 -6.20 1.55
N LYS A 222 12.08 -5.80 2.48
CA LYS A 222 11.33 -6.72 3.34
C LYS A 222 9.97 -7.02 2.69
N TRP A 223 9.67 -8.29 2.52
CA TRP A 223 8.49 -8.76 1.78
C TRP A 223 7.51 -9.47 2.69
N PHE A 224 6.23 -9.14 2.56
CA PHE A 224 5.14 -9.85 3.23
C PHE A 224 3.97 -10.04 2.25
N PHE A 225 3.52 -11.28 2.10
CA PHE A 225 2.35 -11.65 1.31
C PHE A 225 1.27 -12.20 2.25
N ASP A 226 0.04 -11.69 2.14
CA ASP A 226 -1.10 -12.06 3.00
C ASP A 226 -2.31 -12.36 2.12
N CYS A 227 -2.87 -13.57 2.21
CA CYS A 227 -3.97 -14.00 1.36
C CYS A 227 -4.95 -14.90 2.11
N GLY A 228 -6.23 -14.82 1.79
CA GLY A 228 -7.24 -15.74 2.27
C GLY A 228 -7.10 -17.12 1.62
N ASP A 229 -7.42 -18.19 2.35
CA ASP A 229 -7.38 -19.56 1.83
C ASP A 229 -8.45 -19.84 0.78
N ASP A 230 -9.56 -19.09 0.80
CA ASP A 230 -10.66 -19.15 -0.18
C ASP A 230 -10.61 -17.97 -1.19
N ASP A 231 -9.49 -17.23 -1.26
CA ASP A 231 -9.30 -16.15 -2.22
C ASP A 231 -8.92 -16.70 -3.61
N PHE A 232 -9.57 -16.21 -4.66
CA PHE A 232 -9.30 -16.67 -6.04
C PHE A 232 -7.88 -16.33 -6.54
N LEU A 233 -7.15 -15.46 -5.84
CA LEU A 233 -5.74 -15.14 -6.12
C LEU A 233 -4.76 -15.89 -5.17
N PHE A 234 -5.25 -16.81 -4.36
CA PHE A 234 -4.47 -17.58 -3.39
C PHE A 234 -3.22 -18.21 -4.00
N ASP A 235 -3.39 -18.93 -5.11
CA ASP A 235 -2.29 -19.65 -5.77
C ASP A 235 -1.13 -18.72 -6.15
N GLN A 236 -1.42 -17.49 -6.59
CA GLN A 236 -0.39 -16.54 -6.99
C GLN A 236 0.52 -16.14 -5.81
N SER A 237 -0.05 -15.95 -4.62
CA SER A 237 0.71 -15.65 -3.40
C SER A 237 1.61 -16.82 -3.01
N VAL A 238 1.10 -18.05 -3.10
CA VAL A 238 1.87 -19.26 -2.80
C VAL A 238 3.00 -19.48 -3.81
N TRP A 239 2.73 -19.28 -5.09
CA TRP A 239 3.75 -19.43 -6.14
C TRP A 239 4.85 -18.39 -6.01
N LEU A 240 4.51 -17.14 -5.75
CA LEU A 240 5.53 -16.10 -5.55
C LEU A 240 6.42 -16.42 -4.34
N HIS A 241 5.82 -16.86 -3.22
CA HIS A 241 6.57 -17.32 -2.05
C HIS A 241 7.55 -18.46 -2.41
N GLN A 242 7.10 -19.45 -3.17
CA GLN A 242 7.98 -20.56 -3.61
C GLN A 242 9.13 -20.06 -4.50
N LEU A 243 8.85 -19.17 -5.45
CA LEU A 243 9.87 -18.58 -6.31
C LEU A 243 10.89 -17.75 -5.51
N MET A 244 10.43 -16.93 -4.56
CA MET A 244 11.30 -16.15 -3.68
C MET A 244 12.20 -17.05 -2.85
N ARG A 245 11.66 -18.13 -2.24
CA ARG A 245 12.45 -19.12 -1.50
C ARG A 245 13.52 -19.77 -2.37
N ASN A 246 13.17 -20.18 -3.59
CA ASN A 246 14.11 -20.79 -4.53
C ASN A 246 15.21 -19.83 -4.94
N ALA A 247 14.90 -18.54 -5.06
CA ALA A 247 15.83 -17.45 -5.34
C ALA A 247 16.63 -16.99 -4.10
N ARG A 248 16.39 -17.61 -2.91
CA ARG A 248 16.97 -17.20 -1.62
C ARG A 248 16.67 -15.73 -1.26
N ILE A 249 15.50 -15.25 -1.64
CA ILE A 249 14.95 -13.97 -1.22
C ILE A 249 14.04 -14.27 -0.03
N LYS A 250 14.31 -13.66 1.12
CA LYS A 250 13.51 -13.87 2.32
C LYS A 250 12.21 -13.08 2.20
N ASP A 251 11.09 -13.76 2.39
CA ASP A 251 9.76 -13.18 2.49
C ASP A 251 8.98 -13.83 3.64
N GLU A 252 7.89 -13.20 4.03
CA GLU A 252 6.89 -13.75 4.95
C GLU A 252 5.62 -14.05 4.16
N LEU A 253 5.04 -15.24 4.34
CA LEU A 253 3.75 -15.61 3.80
C LEU A 253 2.79 -15.91 4.94
N ARG A 254 1.61 -15.29 4.90
CA ARG A 254 0.51 -15.57 5.81
C ARG A 254 -0.72 -15.98 5.05
N ILE A 255 -1.23 -17.15 5.38
CA ILE A 255 -2.53 -17.64 4.94
C ILE A 255 -3.43 -17.76 6.15
N ARG A 256 -4.65 -17.21 6.04
CA ARG A 256 -5.68 -17.32 7.07
C ARG A 256 -7.04 -17.51 6.42
N ASN A 257 -7.99 -18.04 7.17
CA ASN A 257 -9.36 -18.20 6.69
C ASN A 257 -9.91 -16.85 6.18
N GLY A 258 -10.44 -16.83 4.95
CA GLY A 258 -11.02 -15.65 4.34
C GLY A 258 -11.04 -15.65 2.83
N VAL A 259 -11.76 -14.69 2.28
CA VAL A 259 -12.02 -14.51 0.86
C VAL A 259 -11.55 -13.13 0.38
N HIS A 260 -11.67 -12.87 -0.92
CA HIS A 260 -11.28 -11.61 -1.56
C HIS A 260 -12.26 -10.45 -1.22
N ASN A 261 -12.17 -9.91 -0.01
CA ASN A 261 -13.10 -8.86 0.44
C ASN A 261 -12.48 -7.87 1.43
N TRP A 262 -13.21 -6.78 1.68
CA TRP A 262 -12.80 -5.70 2.56
C TRP A 262 -12.69 -6.09 4.03
N GLU A 263 -13.42 -7.09 4.50
CA GLU A 263 -13.28 -7.62 5.87
C GLU A 263 -11.90 -8.22 6.07
N TYR A 264 -11.44 -9.03 5.11
CA TYR A 264 -10.10 -9.58 5.11
C TYR A 264 -9.03 -8.50 5.14
N TRP A 265 -9.12 -7.50 4.26
CA TRP A 265 -8.12 -6.46 4.12
C TRP A 265 -8.11 -5.47 5.29
N HIS A 266 -9.26 -5.17 5.88
CA HIS A 266 -9.33 -4.40 7.12
C HIS A 266 -8.53 -5.07 8.25
N LEU A 267 -8.69 -6.38 8.43
CA LEU A 267 -7.92 -7.14 9.42
C LEU A 267 -6.43 -7.23 9.04
N ALA A 268 -6.10 -7.31 7.75
CA ALA A 268 -4.71 -7.35 7.29
C ALA A 268 -3.93 -6.06 7.61
N LEU A 269 -4.59 -4.88 7.63
CA LEU A 269 -3.96 -3.62 8.03
C LEU A 269 -3.33 -3.68 9.43
N ARG A 270 -3.94 -4.44 10.36
CA ARG A 270 -3.42 -4.62 11.72
C ARG A 270 -2.06 -5.36 11.78
N MET A 271 -1.67 -5.98 10.69
CA MET A 271 -0.34 -6.57 10.53
C MET A 271 0.55 -5.73 9.61
N ALA A 272 -0.06 -5.14 8.58
CA ALA A 272 0.67 -4.40 7.56
C ALA A 272 1.32 -3.11 8.10
N LEU A 273 0.59 -2.32 8.90
CA LEU A 273 1.15 -1.09 9.48
C LEU A 273 2.27 -1.37 10.49
N PRO A 274 2.13 -2.31 11.46
CA PRO A 274 3.25 -2.72 12.31
C PRO A 274 4.42 -3.33 11.53
N PHE A 275 4.16 -4.05 10.43
CA PHE A 275 5.23 -4.57 9.58
C PHE A 275 6.03 -3.44 8.94
N ALA A 276 5.38 -2.43 8.35
CA ALA A 276 6.08 -1.26 7.82
C ALA A 276 6.86 -0.54 8.94
N SER A 277 6.21 -0.29 10.07
CA SER A 277 6.81 0.39 11.23
C SER A 277 8.11 -0.26 11.72
N ARG A 278 8.14 -1.60 11.81
CA ARG A 278 9.34 -2.36 12.21
C ARG A 278 10.49 -2.31 11.22
N ASN A 279 10.20 -1.97 9.97
CA ASN A 279 11.16 -1.96 8.88
C ASN A 279 11.55 -0.55 8.45
N PHE A 280 11.09 0.48 9.15
CA PHE A 280 11.64 1.82 9.08
C PHE A 280 12.91 1.92 9.93
N GLU A 281 13.88 2.76 9.51
CA GLU A 281 15.18 2.99 10.15
C GLU A 281 15.13 4.12 11.17
#